data_7c900a371a7aa7c10fc8d11ebb76eed0
#
_entry.id   7c900a371a7aa7c10fc8d11ebb76eed0
#
_cell.length_a   1.000
_cell.length_b   1.000
_cell.length_c   1.000
_cell.angle_alpha   90.00
_cell.angle_beta   90.00
_cell.angle_gamma   90.00
#
_symmetry.space_group_name_H-M   'P 1'
#
loop_
_entity.id
_entity.type
_entity.pdbx_description
1 polymer ?
#
loop_
_entity_poly.entity_id
_entity_poly.type
_entity_poly.pdbx_seq_one_letter_code
_entity_poly.pdbx_strand_id
1 'polypeptide(L)'
;MRTLLNAFSKNTLLITETNLPNLENLSYFGENDEANAVYNFALPPLLLWTLVMGDSTALRKWSMGMPPAKDHTSYFNFIASHDGIGLRPTEGILTEKERNNLVDIMTDFGAKTTKRKKTDNTETVYEINISLIDAMKGTFQGSDHLQIERFICCHAIMLGLEGIPAFYIHSILGSTNDYEKLEQTKNNRSINRRSWKYDEIDGLLSNTDTFNSKIYNQLSKLIEIRKNQSAFHPNATQFTFNLGKNFFGFWRQSHDKRQSIFCVSNVTNVFQYLDLSELNLIASNEWWDLISNEIIIDIK
;
A
#
# COMPACT_ATOMS: atom_id res chain seq x y z
N MET A 1 15.51 -25.05 -0.40
CA MET A 1 15.69 -24.39 0.90
C MET A 1 14.52 -24.68 1.84
N ARG A 2 13.26 -24.52 1.45
CA ARG A 2 12.07 -24.76 2.29
C ARG A 2 12.00 -26.19 2.83
N THR A 3 12.28 -27.20 2.01
CA THR A 3 12.32 -28.61 2.45
C THR A 3 13.28 -28.84 3.61
N LEU A 4 14.47 -28.23 3.55
CA LEU A 4 15.44 -28.28 4.65
C LEU A 4 14.94 -27.55 5.89
N LEU A 5 14.37 -26.35 5.74
CA LEU A 5 13.82 -25.61 6.86
C LEU A 5 12.69 -26.38 7.55
N ASN A 6 11.79 -26.99 6.79
CA ASN A 6 10.69 -27.78 7.34
C ASN A 6 11.19 -29.04 8.10
N ALA A 7 12.35 -29.60 7.68
CA ALA A 7 12.95 -30.75 8.38
C ALA A 7 13.55 -30.36 9.72
N PHE A 8 14.10 -29.15 9.86
CA PHE A 8 14.72 -28.66 11.09
C PHE A 8 13.76 -27.90 12.01
N SER A 9 12.82 -27.15 11.44
CA SER A 9 11.87 -26.33 12.21
C SER A 9 10.56 -26.15 11.45
N LYS A 10 9.51 -26.80 11.90
CA LYS A 10 8.18 -26.74 11.29
C LYS A 10 7.52 -25.35 11.34
N ASN A 11 8.01 -24.46 12.20
CA ASN A 11 7.46 -23.12 12.42
C ASN A 11 8.30 -22.03 11.75
N THR A 12 9.25 -22.39 10.89
CA THR A 12 10.07 -21.41 10.17
C THR A 12 9.34 -20.93 8.92
N LEU A 13 9.27 -19.62 8.73
CA LEU A 13 8.72 -19.00 7.54
C LEU A 13 9.87 -18.52 6.65
N LEU A 14 9.78 -18.82 5.36
CA LEU A 14 10.64 -18.26 4.33
C LEU A 14 9.91 -17.10 3.64
N ILE A 15 10.45 -15.90 3.80
CA ILE A 15 9.90 -14.68 3.21
C ILE A 15 10.92 -14.14 2.21
N THR A 16 10.52 -13.87 0.98
CA THR A 16 11.40 -13.28 -0.04
C THR A 16 11.21 -11.78 -0.13
N GLU A 17 12.33 -11.05 -0.17
CA GLU A 17 12.37 -9.60 -0.30
C GLU A 17 13.17 -9.24 -1.57
N THR A 18 12.47 -9.17 -2.71
CA THR A 18 13.08 -8.99 -4.02
C THR A 18 12.39 -7.88 -4.82
N ASN A 19 13.15 -6.82 -5.13
CA ASN A 19 12.69 -5.70 -5.97
C ASN A 19 12.84 -6.05 -7.46
N LEU A 20 11.95 -6.92 -7.95
CA LEU A 20 11.92 -7.47 -9.30
C LEU A 20 10.61 -7.12 -10.01
N PRO A 21 10.54 -7.24 -11.36
CA PRO A 21 9.28 -7.20 -12.07
C PRO A 21 8.26 -8.17 -11.46
N ASN A 22 6.98 -7.81 -11.48
CA ASN A 22 5.94 -8.50 -10.72
C ASN A 22 5.89 -10.02 -10.98
N LEU A 23 5.98 -10.45 -12.24
CA LEU A 23 5.95 -11.88 -12.58
C LEU A 23 7.16 -12.65 -12.05
N GLU A 24 8.36 -12.05 -12.12
CA GLU A 24 9.58 -12.65 -11.56
C GLU A 24 9.47 -12.76 -10.03
N ASN A 25 8.90 -11.75 -9.39
CA ASN A 25 8.70 -11.75 -7.94
C ASN A 25 7.71 -12.87 -7.51
N LEU A 26 6.63 -13.07 -8.25
CA LEU A 26 5.66 -14.13 -7.98
C LEU A 26 6.23 -15.54 -8.16
N SER A 27 7.25 -15.71 -9.01
CA SER A 27 7.88 -17.02 -9.24
C SER A 27 8.51 -17.60 -7.98
N TYR A 28 8.82 -16.79 -6.96
CA TYR A 28 9.35 -17.25 -5.67
C TYR A 28 8.36 -18.08 -4.82
N PHE A 29 7.09 -18.15 -5.21
CA PHE A 29 6.18 -19.12 -4.60
C PHE A 29 6.46 -20.55 -5.05
N GLY A 30 7.13 -20.73 -6.24
CA GLY A 30 7.31 -22.03 -6.86
C GLY A 30 5.97 -22.73 -7.10
N GLU A 31 5.93 -24.04 -6.91
CA GLU A 31 4.70 -24.83 -6.86
C GLU A 31 4.10 -24.90 -5.44
N ASN A 32 4.25 -23.84 -4.64
CA ASN A 32 4.00 -23.70 -3.19
C ASN A 32 5.02 -24.41 -2.30
N ASP A 33 6.18 -24.67 -2.81
CA ASP A 33 7.28 -25.39 -2.17
C ASP A 33 8.52 -24.52 -1.92
N GLU A 34 8.46 -23.22 -2.30
CA GLU A 34 9.52 -22.25 -2.09
C GLU A 34 9.17 -21.24 -0.98
N ALA A 35 8.89 -19.98 -1.27
CA ALA A 35 8.56 -18.98 -0.24
C ALA A 35 7.19 -19.21 0.40
N ASN A 36 7.09 -18.96 1.70
CA ASN A 36 5.82 -18.88 2.43
C ASN A 36 5.15 -17.53 2.22
N ALA A 37 5.95 -16.47 2.11
CA ALA A 37 5.45 -15.15 1.79
C ALA A 37 6.38 -14.43 0.81
N VAL A 38 5.78 -13.65 -0.07
CA VAL A 38 6.48 -12.84 -1.06
C VAL A 38 6.13 -11.38 -0.83
N TYR A 39 7.14 -10.53 -0.66
CA TYR A 39 6.97 -9.09 -0.56
C TYR A 39 6.33 -8.52 -1.83
N ASN A 40 5.26 -7.77 -1.65
CA ASN A 40 4.50 -7.19 -2.76
C ASN A 40 5.09 -5.84 -3.18
N PHE A 41 6.23 -5.87 -3.85
CA PHE A 41 6.98 -4.68 -4.25
C PHE A 41 6.28 -3.82 -5.31
N ALA A 42 5.29 -4.35 -6.04
CA ALA A 42 4.52 -3.55 -6.99
C ALA A 42 3.53 -2.61 -6.30
N LEU A 43 3.07 -2.96 -5.10
CA LEU A 43 2.01 -2.21 -4.39
C LEU A 43 2.42 -0.76 -4.03
N PRO A 44 3.59 -0.47 -3.43
CA PRO A 44 3.96 0.88 -3.05
C PRO A 44 3.95 1.88 -4.21
N PRO A 45 4.66 1.64 -5.33
CA PRO A 45 4.70 2.60 -6.44
C PRO A 45 3.36 2.69 -7.19
N LEU A 46 2.56 1.61 -7.25
CA LEU A 46 1.24 1.64 -7.88
C LEU A 46 0.23 2.44 -7.06
N LEU A 47 0.23 2.29 -5.72
CA LEU A 47 -0.62 3.11 -4.85
C LEU A 47 -0.23 4.58 -4.93
N LEU A 48 1.08 4.86 -4.89
CA LEU A 48 1.57 6.22 -5.04
C LEU A 48 1.13 6.84 -6.37
N TRP A 49 1.33 6.14 -7.48
CA TRP A 49 0.85 6.57 -8.80
C TRP A 49 -0.65 6.82 -8.81
N THR A 50 -1.43 5.86 -8.30
CA THR A 50 -2.90 5.92 -8.27
C THR A 50 -3.41 7.15 -7.55
N LEU A 51 -2.90 7.42 -6.34
CA LEU A 51 -3.38 8.52 -5.50
C LEU A 51 -2.86 9.89 -5.96
N VAL A 52 -1.67 9.94 -6.55
CA VAL A 52 -1.11 11.18 -7.08
C VAL A 52 -1.79 11.57 -8.40
N MET A 53 -2.09 10.59 -9.24
CA MET A 53 -2.74 10.86 -10.55
C MET A 53 -4.27 10.87 -10.49
N GLY A 54 -4.87 10.39 -9.39
CA GLY A 54 -6.32 10.24 -9.29
C GLY A 54 -6.87 9.20 -10.27
N ASP A 55 -6.06 8.18 -10.61
CA ASP A 55 -6.41 7.17 -11.62
C ASP A 55 -6.04 5.76 -11.15
N SER A 56 -7.06 4.95 -10.89
CA SER A 56 -6.91 3.57 -10.39
C SER A 56 -6.59 2.53 -11.48
N THR A 57 -6.54 2.91 -12.75
CA THR A 57 -6.50 1.97 -13.88
C THR A 57 -5.33 0.99 -13.79
N ALA A 58 -4.12 1.47 -13.48
CA ALA A 58 -2.93 0.63 -13.35
C ALA A 58 -3.02 -0.30 -12.14
N LEU A 59 -3.39 0.22 -10.98
CA LEU A 59 -3.57 -0.54 -9.74
C LEU A 59 -4.65 -1.62 -9.90
N ARG A 60 -5.78 -1.28 -10.53
CA ARG A 60 -6.87 -2.21 -10.80
C ARG A 60 -6.43 -3.35 -11.72
N LYS A 61 -5.79 -3.03 -12.86
CA LYS A 61 -5.28 -4.05 -13.79
C LYS A 61 -4.29 -5.00 -13.11
N TRP A 62 -3.38 -4.44 -12.32
CA TRP A 62 -2.45 -5.23 -11.53
C TRP A 62 -3.19 -6.14 -10.52
N SER A 63 -4.11 -5.59 -9.74
CA SER A 63 -4.87 -6.35 -8.74
C SER A 63 -5.72 -7.47 -9.36
N MET A 64 -6.33 -7.23 -10.52
CA MET A 64 -7.08 -8.26 -11.27
C MET A 64 -6.16 -9.35 -11.85
N GLY A 65 -4.91 -9.03 -12.12
CA GLY A 65 -3.91 -9.97 -12.65
C GLY A 65 -3.17 -10.76 -11.56
N MET A 66 -3.40 -10.46 -10.28
CA MET A 66 -2.74 -11.17 -9.19
C MET A 66 -3.44 -12.53 -8.95
N PRO A 67 -2.70 -13.65 -9.00
CA PRO A 67 -3.26 -14.94 -8.64
C PRO A 67 -3.60 -14.98 -7.14
N PRO A 68 -4.67 -15.66 -6.71
CA PRO A 68 -4.93 -15.86 -5.29
C PRO A 68 -3.80 -16.65 -4.64
N ALA A 69 -3.43 -16.27 -3.43
CA ALA A 69 -2.45 -17.02 -2.65
C ALA A 69 -3.01 -18.42 -2.34
N LYS A 70 -2.17 -19.44 -2.53
CA LYS A 70 -2.53 -20.82 -2.24
C LYS A 70 -2.28 -21.15 -0.77
N ASP A 71 -2.73 -22.32 -0.33
CA ASP A 71 -2.52 -22.80 1.04
C ASP A 71 -1.04 -22.73 1.44
N HIS A 72 -0.78 -22.26 2.66
CA HIS A 72 0.54 -22.07 3.23
C HIS A 72 1.42 -21.01 2.57
N THR A 73 0.84 -20.19 1.67
CA THR A 73 1.51 -19.01 1.08
C THR A 73 0.69 -17.76 1.32
N SER A 74 1.32 -16.59 1.27
CA SER A 74 0.64 -15.30 1.38
C SER A 74 1.44 -14.18 0.73
N TYR A 75 0.75 -13.15 0.29
CA TYR A 75 1.39 -11.88 -0.04
C TYR A 75 1.79 -11.14 1.24
N PHE A 76 2.95 -10.51 1.22
CA PHE A 76 3.39 -9.61 2.28
C PHE A 76 3.26 -8.17 1.77
N ASN A 77 2.12 -7.55 2.10
CA ASN A 77 1.75 -6.22 1.59
C ASN A 77 2.40 -5.14 2.44
N PHE A 78 3.16 -4.27 1.80
CA PHE A 78 3.73 -3.09 2.41
C PHE A 78 3.61 -1.90 1.45
N ILE A 79 3.66 -0.68 1.96
CA ILE A 79 3.59 0.55 1.16
C ILE A 79 4.72 1.53 1.49
N ALA A 80 5.44 1.26 2.55
CA ALA A 80 6.68 1.94 2.93
C ALA A 80 7.59 0.98 3.67
N SER A 81 8.90 1.21 3.58
CA SER A 81 9.92 0.47 4.31
C SER A 81 11.09 1.38 4.65
N HIS A 82 12.15 0.84 5.25
CA HIS A 82 13.41 1.54 5.48
C HIS A 82 14.20 1.85 4.20
N ASP A 83 13.80 1.27 3.07
CA ASP A 83 14.31 1.59 1.73
C ASP A 83 13.45 2.68 1.07
N GLY A 84 13.81 3.13 -0.10
CA GLY A 84 12.93 3.96 -0.91
C GLY A 84 11.89 3.15 -1.68
N ILE A 85 11.03 3.85 -2.40
CA ILE A 85 10.00 3.25 -3.23
C ILE A 85 10.64 2.80 -4.54
N GLY A 86 10.75 1.49 -4.74
CA GLY A 86 11.33 0.89 -5.93
C GLY A 86 10.41 1.01 -7.15
N LEU A 87 10.96 1.36 -8.32
CA LEU A 87 10.17 1.53 -9.54
C LEU A 87 10.20 0.31 -10.46
N ARG A 88 11.17 -0.58 -10.30
CA ARG A 88 11.32 -1.78 -11.14
C ARG A 88 10.10 -2.69 -11.15
N PRO A 89 9.38 -2.92 -10.04
CA PRO A 89 8.19 -3.77 -10.02
C PRO A 89 7.03 -3.25 -10.88
N THR A 90 7.06 -1.98 -11.29
CA THR A 90 6.07 -1.39 -12.19
C THR A 90 6.41 -1.51 -13.68
N GLU A 91 7.58 -2.10 -14.02
CA GLU A 91 7.94 -2.39 -15.40
C GLU A 91 6.92 -3.36 -16.01
N GLY A 92 6.37 -2.98 -17.19
CA GLY A 92 5.28 -3.71 -17.82
C GLY A 92 3.86 -3.36 -17.32
N ILE A 93 3.73 -2.59 -16.22
CA ILE A 93 2.46 -2.08 -15.69
C ILE A 93 2.32 -0.59 -15.99
N LEU A 94 3.33 0.20 -15.63
CA LEU A 94 3.45 1.62 -16.01
C LEU A 94 4.45 1.77 -17.17
N THR A 95 4.13 2.67 -18.08
CA THR A 95 5.06 3.07 -19.15
C THR A 95 6.27 3.81 -18.55
N GLU A 96 7.37 3.89 -19.30
CA GLU A 96 8.55 4.65 -18.85
C GLU A 96 8.22 6.15 -18.64
N LYS A 97 7.34 6.70 -19.48
CA LYS A 97 6.87 8.09 -19.35
C LYS A 97 6.11 8.30 -18.03
N GLU A 98 5.24 7.38 -17.66
CA GLU A 98 4.48 7.45 -16.39
C GLU A 98 5.41 7.34 -15.19
N ARG A 99 6.38 6.42 -15.21
CA ARG A 99 7.38 6.31 -14.14
C ARG A 99 8.21 7.57 -14.00
N ASN A 100 8.65 8.17 -15.11
CA ASN A 100 9.41 9.42 -15.08
C ASN A 100 8.54 10.57 -14.55
N ASN A 101 7.28 10.68 -14.96
CA ASN A 101 6.36 11.67 -14.43
C ASN A 101 6.16 11.53 -12.91
N LEU A 102 6.04 10.30 -12.41
CA LEU A 102 5.97 10.06 -10.96
C LEU A 102 7.24 10.54 -10.24
N VAL A 103 8.41 10.28 -10.83
CA VAL A 103 9.70 10.74 -10.28
C VAL A 103 9.76 12.25 -10.20
N ASP A 104 9.32 12.94 -11.25
CA ASP A 104 9.33 14.40 -11.31
C ASP A 104 8.41 15.00 -10.22
N ILE A 105 7.18 14.50 -10.11
CA ILE A 105 6.22 14.93 -9.07
C ILE A 105 6.80 14.67 -7.66
N MET A 106 7.38 13.52 -7.42
CA MET A 106 7.97 13.19 -6.11
C MET A 106 9.19 14.07 -5.81
N THR A 107 9.97 14.43 -6.83
CA THR A 107 11.10 15.36 -6.67
C THR A 107 10.61 16.75 -6.26
N ASP A 108 9.51 17.22 -6.85
CA ASP A 108 8.85 18.47 -6.45
C ASP A 108 8.31 18.41 -5.00
N PHE A 109 7.93 17.23 -4.53
CA PHE A 109 7.53 17.00 -3.14
C PHE A 109 8.72 16.81 -2.18
N GLY A 110 9.95 16.86 -2.68
CA GLY A 110 11.17 16.86 -1.89
C GLY A 110 11.90 15.51 -1.85
N ALA A 111 11.52 14.56 -2.69
CA ALA A 111 12.22 13.29 -2.79
C ALA A 111 13.66 13.42 -3.28
N LYS A 112 14.47 12.42 -2.94
CA LYS A 112 15.76 12.14 -3.57
C LYS A 112 15.65 10.86 -4.38
N THR A 113 16.41 10.76 -5.46
CA THR A 113 16.37 9.60 -6.34
C THR A 113 17.67 8.84 -6.33
N THR A 114 17.59 7.53 -6.36
CA THR A 114 18.75 6.66 -6.58
C THR A 114 18.64 6.06 -7.98
N LYS A 115 19.73 6.15 -8.75
CA LYS A 115 19.81 5.66 -10.12
C LYS A 115 20.54 4.33 -10.19
N ARG A 116 20.22 3.54 -11.22
CA ARG A 116 20.99 2.35 -11.62
C ARG A 116 21.42 2.46 -13.08
N LYS A 117 22.51 1.82 -13.42
CA LYS A 117 22.93 1.65 -14.82
C LYS A 117 22.15 0.48 -15.43
N LYS A 118 21.65 0.68 -16.65
CA LYS A 118 21.11 -0.40 -17.50
C LYS A 118 22.26 -1.13 -18.21
N THR A 119 21.94 -2.23 -18.86
CA THR A 119 22.91 -3.02 -19.67
C THR A 119 23.50 -2.25 -20.85
N ASP A 120 22.79 -1.23 -21.35
CA ASP A 120 23.21 -0.31 -22.40
C ASP A 120 24.02 0.88 -21.90
N ASN A 121 24.44 0.89 -20.63
CA ASN A 121 25.12 1.97 -19.91
C ASN A 121 24.29 3.25 -19.71
N THR A 122 23.03 3.29 -20.10
CA THR A 122 22.14 4.39 -19.73
C THR A 122 21.74 4.31 -18.26
N GLU A 123 21.40 5.45 -17.65
CA GLU A 123 20.91 5.48 -16.27
C GLU A 123 19.38 5.56 -16.23
N THR A 124 18.81 4.87 -15.29
CA THR A 124 17.36 4.98 -14.95
C THR A 124 17.19 5.14 -13.45
N VAL A 125 16.15 5.85 -13.05
CA VAL A 125 15.79 5.94 -11.63
C VAL A 125 15.34 4.56 -11.16
N TYR A 126 15.98 4.09 -10.11
CA TYR A 126 15.71 2.81 -9.49
C TYR A 126 14.77 2.93 -8.30
N GLU A 127 14.92 4.02 -7.54
CA GLU A 127 14.28 4.20 -6.24
C GLU A 127 14.00 5.67 -5.98
N ILE A 128 12.80 5.95 -5.45
CA ILE A 128 12.38 7.27 -4.94
C ILE A 128 12.52 7.23 -3.42
N ASN A 129 13.36 8.10 -2.88
CA ASN A 129 13.62 8.20 -1.44
C ASN A 129 12.85 9.39 -0.86
N ILE A 130 11.78 9.09 -0.16
CA ILE A 130 10.86 10.04 0.46
C ILE A 130 10.08 9.32 1.57
N SER A 131 9.71 10.03 2.63
CA SER A 131 8.74 9.47 3.58
C SER A 131 7.38 9.32 2.91
N LEU A 132 6.64 8.25 3.22
CA LEU A 132 5.34 8.04 2.58
C LEU A 132 4.37 9.19 2.82
N ILE A 133 4.40 9.80 3.99
CA ILE A 133 3.51 10.93 4.30
C ILE A 133 3.84 12.15 3.43
N ASP A 134 5.12 12.46 3.20
CA ASP A 134 5.49 13.57 2.31
C ASP A 134 5.22 13.23 0.84
N ALA A 135 5.29 11.95 0.45
CA ALA A 135 4.88 11.50 -0.87
C ALA A 135 3.37 11.71 -1.14
N MET A 136 2.55 11.76 -0.07
CA MET A 136 1.10 12.02 -0.15
C MET A 136 0.73 13.50 -0.04
N LYS A 137 1.69 14.41 -0.12
CA LYS A 137 1.52 15.86 0.07
C LYS A 137 0.57 16.53 -0.92
N GLY A 138 0.33 15.89 -2.06
CA GLY A 138 -0.51 16.44 -3.11
C GLY A 138 -0.74 15.48 -4.26
N THR A 139 -1.12 16.04 -5.39
CA THR A 139 -1.36 15.33 -6.66
C THR A 139 -0.45 15.87 -7.76
N PHE A 140 -0.62 15.38 -8.99
CA PHE A 140 0.07 15.93 -10.17
C PHE A 140 -0.22 17.44 -10.39
N GLN A 141 -1.23 18.00 -9.72
CA GLN A 141 -1.57 19.42 -9.74
C GLN A 141 -0.82 20.24 -8.68
N GLY A 142 -0.03 19.59 -7.83
CA GLY A 142 0.70 20.18 -6.73
C GLY A 142 0.18 19.79 -5.35
N SER A 143 0.72 20.45 -4.32
CA SER A 143 0.34 20.20 -2.92
C SER A 143 -1.08 20.68 -2.62
N ASP A 144 -1.80 19.95 -1.77
CA ASP A 144 -3.15 20.25 -1.33
C ASP A 144 -3.35 19.96 0.17
N HIS A 145 -4.57 20.11 0.67
CA HIS A 145 -4.91 19.94 2.08
C HIS A 145 -5.29 18.50 2.44
N LEU A 146 -5.28 17.54 1.49
CA LEU A 146 -5.72 16.16 1.69
C LEU A 146 -4.56 15.18 1.95
N GLN A 147 -3.45 15.66 2.50
CA GLN A 147 -2.26 14.84 2.76
C GLN A 147 -2.55 13.66 3.70
N ILE A 148 -3.23 13.93 4.82
CA ILE A 148 -3.57 12.88 5.81
C ILE A 148 -4.59 11.91 5.21
N GLU A 149 -5.63 12.41 4.60
CA GLU A 149 -6.70 11.61 4.00
C GLU A 149 -6.15 10.66 2.95
N ARG A 150 -5.26 11.16 2.08
CA ARG A 150 -4.59 10.37 1.05
C ARG A 150 -3.66 9.31 1.65
N PHE A 151 -2.93 9.66 2.71
CA PHE A 151 -2.07 8.75 3.44
C PHE A 151 -2.89 7.63 4.14
N ILE A 152 -4.00 7.97 4.76
CA ILE A 152 -4.90 7.00 5.40
C ILE A 152 -5.59 6.12 4.35
N CYS A 153 -6.04 6.68 3.23
CA CYS A 153 -6.59 5.92 2.10
C CYS A 153 -5.61 4.87 1.58
N CYS A 154 -4.33 5.23 1.42
CA CYS A 154 -3.25 4.32 1.02
C CYS A 154 -3.14 3.11 1.98
N HIS A 155 -3.18 3.36 3.27
CA HIS A 155 -3.14 2.32 4.29
C HIS A 155 -4.43 1.49 4.35
N ALA A 156 -5.59 2.12 4.18
CA ALA A 156 -6.87 1.43 4.14
C ALA A 156 -6.92 0.42 2.97
N ILE A 157 -6.43 0.82 1.79
CA ILE A 157 -6.30 -0.08 0.64
C ILE A 157 -5.37 -1.27 1.00
N MET A 158 -4.17 -1.00 1.51
CA MET A 158 -3.22 -2.05 1.92
C MET A 158 -3.84 -3.02 2.94
N LEU A 159 -4.53 -2.48 3.94
CA LEU A 159 -5.21 -3.26 4.98
C LEU A 159 -6.35 -4.11 4.42
N GLY A 160 -7.06 -3.65 3.41
CA GLY A 160 -8.16 -4.40 2.80
C GLY A 160 -7.72 -5.53 1.90
N LEU A 161 -6.57 -5.42 1.23
CA LEU A 161 -6.09 -6.41 0.25
C LEU A 161 -5.83 -7.78 0.86
N GLU A 162 -5.95 -8.83 0.01
CA GLU A 162 -5.49 -10.19 0.28
C GLU A 162 -4.02 -10.16 0.66
N GLY A 163 -3.66 -10.90 1.72
CA GLY A 163 -2.30 -10.97 2.23
C GLY A 163 -2.14 -10.42 3.64
N ILE A 164 -0.90 -10.40 4.10
CA ILE A 164 -0.49 -9.91 5.42
C ILE A 164 -0.01 -8.47 5.28
N PRO A 165 -0.68 -7.49 5.87
CA PRO A 165 -0.23 -6.11 5.85
C PRO A 165 0.95 -5.89 6.79
N ALA A 166 1.96 -5.16 6.32
CA ALA A 166 3.14 -4.80 7.08
C ALA A 166 3.29 -3.27 7.17
N PHE A 167 3.47 -2.79 8.38
CA PHE A 167 3.65 -1.37 8.65
C PHE A 167 5.10 -1.02 8.88
N TYR A 168 5.57 -0.02 8.18
CA TYR A 168 6.82 0.64 8.53
C TYR A 168 6.58 1.54 9.74
N ILE A 169 7.47 1.47 10.74
CA ILE A 169 7.29 2.21 12.00
C ILE A 169 7.10 3.72 11.76
N HIS A 170 7.84 4.30 10.81
CA HIS A 170 7.72 5.72 10.49
C HIS A 170 6.39 6.11 9.85
N SER A 171 5.69 5.17 9.21
CA SER A 171 4.31 5.40 8.76
C SER A 171 3.35 5.49 9.94
N ILE A 172 3.46 4.59 10.93
CA ILE A 172 2.62 4.62 12.14
C ILE A 172 2.85 5.92 12.92
N LEU A 173 4.10 6.36 13.01
CA LEU A 173 4.48 7.56 13.73
C LEU A 173 4.26 8.86 12.95
N GLY A 174 3.80 8.81 11.70
CA GLY A 174 3.63 9.97 10.84
C GLY A 174 4.93 10.76 10.64
N SER A 175 6.07 10.06 10.50
CA SER A 175 7.38 10.70 10.38
C SER A 175 7.54 11.31 8.98
N THR A 176 7.84 12.60 8.94
CA THR A 176 8.18 13.33 7.71
C THR A 176 9.64 13.13 7.30
N ASN A 177 10.01 13.65 6.13
CA ASN A 177 11.38 13.63 5.62
C ASN A 177 12.38 14.20 6.64
N ASP A 178 13.48 13.50 6.85
CA ASP A 178 14.60 13.91 7.70
C ASP A 178 15.74 14.47 6.83
N TYR A 179 15.64 15.73 6.48
CA TYR A 179 16.65 16.40 5.66
C TYR A 179 17.97 16.63 6.42
N GLU A 180 17.92 16.80 7.75
CA GLU A 180 19.12 16.94 8.57
C GLU A 180 19.96 15.65 8.51
N LYS A 181 19.34 14.50 8.76
CA LYS A 181 20.00 13.20 8.67
C LYS A 181 20.49 12.88 7.26
N LEU A 182 19.74 13.29 6.24
CA LEU A 182 20.15 13.18 4.85
C LEU A 182 21.46 13.94 4.60
N GLU A 183 21.55 15.20 5.06
CA GLU A 183 22.74 16.03 4.91
C GLU A 183 23.94 15.47 5.68
N GLN A 184 23.72 14.94 6.89
CA GLN A 184 24.78 14.35 7.70
C GLN A 184 25.36 13.08 7.09
N THR A 185 24.50 12.20 6.57
CA THR A 185 24.90 10.87 6.11
C THR A 185 25.24 10.81 4.63
N LYS A 186 24.78 11.79 3.83
CA LYS A 186 24.85 11.79 2.35
C LYS A 186 24.24 10.53 1.71
N ASN A 187 23.38 9.81 2.44
CA ASN A 187 22.69 8.62 1.99
C ASN A 187 21.20 8.95 1.76
N ASN A 188 20.71 8.82 0.51
CA ASN A 188 19.34 9.17 0.14
C ASN A 188 18.29 8.46 1.01
N ARG A 189 18.52 7.21 1.40
CA ARG A 189 17.60 6.45 2.25
C ARG A 189 17.46 7.02 3.66
N SER A 190 18.43 7.83 4.13
CA SER A 190 18.37 8.46 5.45
C SER A 190 17.21 9.44 5.60
N ILE A 191 16.70 9.99 4.49
CA ILE A 191 15.54 10.89 4.49
C ILE A 191 14.29 10.26 5.13
N ASN A 192 14.19 8.94 5.07
CA ASN A 192 13.05 8.14 5.52
C ASN A 192 13.42 7.29 6.76
N ARG A 193 14.47 7.61 7.49
CA ARG A 193 14.98 6.84 8.63
C ARG A 193 15.22 7.73 9.85
N ARG A 194 14.22 8.54 10.22
CA ARG A 194 14.32 9.47 11.36
C ARG A 194 14.65 8.71 12.64
N SER A 195 15.52 9.29 13.46
CA SER A 195 15.79 8.81 14.81
C SER A 195 14.99 9.63 15.81
N TRP A 196 13.96 9.04 16.39
CA TRP A 196 13.15 9.68 17.41
C TRP A 196 13.76 9.53 18.80
N LYS A 197 13.73 10.59 19.60
CA LYS A 197 13.89 10.47 21.04
C LYS A 197 12.54 10.05 21.62
N TYR A 198 12.59 9.16 22.63
CA TYR A 198 11.37 8.61 23.24
C TYR A 198 10.44 9.72 23.73
N ASP A 199 10.94 10.65 24.54
CA ASP A 199 10.14 11.73 25.13
C ASP A 199 9.54 12.66 24.07
N GLU A 200 10.23 12.87 22.94
CA GLU A 200 9.76 13.69 21.83
C GLU A 200 8.55 13.03 21.16
N ILE A 201 8.68 11.76 20.76
CA ILE A 201 7.59 11.08 20.06
C ILE A 201 6.41 10.78 21.00
N ASP A 202 6.67 10.44 22.26
CA ASP A 202 5.64 10.21 23.27
C ASP A 202 4.81 11.47 23.49
N GLY A 203 5.44 12.62 23.62
CA GLY A 203 4.77 13.92 23.74
C GLY A 203 3.90 14.25 22.50
N LEU A 204 4.39 13.95 21.29
CA LEU A 204 3.64 14.16 20.07
C LEU A 204 2.42 13.22 19.96
N LEU A 205 2.57 11.96 20.36
CA LEU A 205 1.47 10.99 20.29
C LEU A 205 0.42 11.21 21.38
N SER A 206 0.83 11.69 22.56
CA SER A 206 -0.07 11.98 23.68
C SER A 206 -0.92 13.23 23.46
N ASN A 207 -0.49 14.16 22.62
CA ASN A 207 -1.25 15.37 22.27
C ASN A 207 -2.12 15.12 21.03
N THR A 208 -3.45 15.02 21.21
CA THR A 208 -4.42 14.69 20.16
C THR A 208 -4.48 15.70 19.00
N ASP A 209 -3.99 16.92 19.20
CA ASP A 209 -4.02 17.97 18.18
C ASP A 209 -2.85 17.84 17.18
N THR A 210 -1.82 17.08 17.54
CA THR A 210 -0.66 16.91 16.68
C THR A 210 -0.97 16.10 15.44
N PHE A 211 -0.22 16.38 14.40
CA PHE A 211 -0.25 15.62 13.15
C PHE A 211 0.06 14.13 13.35
N ASN A 212 1.06 13.82 14.17
CA ASN A 212 1.50 12.45 14.49
C ASN A 212 0.40 11.67 15.21
N SER A 213 -0.25 12.28 16.24
CA SER A 213 -1.33 11.66 16.98
C SER A 213 -2.55 11.38 16.08
N LYS A 214 -2.92 12.31 15.21
CA LYS A 214 -4.02 12.13 14.25
C LYS A 214 -3.79 10.92 13.34
N ILE A 215 -2.57 10.78 12.80
CA ILE A 215 -2.19 9.62 11.97
C ILE A 215 -2.22 8.33 12.78
N TYR A 216 -1.56 8.32 13.93
CA TYR A 216 -1.48 7.15 14.81
C TYR A 216 -2.88 6.62 15.19
N ASN A 217 -3.78 7.51 15.61
CA ASN A 217 -5.13 7.13 16.02
C ASN A 217 -5.96 6.60 14.85
N GLN A 218 -5.89 7.21 13.67
CA GLN A 218 -6.61 6.74 12.49
C GLN A 218 -6.09 5.39 12.01
N LEU A 219 -4.77 5.18 11.95
CA LEU A 219 -4.20 3.89 11.58
C LEU A 219 -4.53 2.81 12.62
N SER A 220 -4.45 3.12 13.90
CA SER A 220 -4.83 2.19 14.99
C SER A 220 -6.28 1.74 14.85
N LYS A 221 -7.20 2.67 14.54
CA LYS A 221 -8.61 2.35 14.28
C LYS A 221 -8.76 1.40 13.08
N LEU A 222 -8.08 1.66 11.96
CA LEU A 222 -8.14 0.80 10.78
C LEU A 222 -7.58 -0.60 11.05
N ILE A 223 -6.48 -0.69 11.81
CA ILE A 223 -5.89 -1.97 12.21
C ILE A 223 -6.88 -2.76 13.08
N GLU A 224 -7.53 -2.10 14.03
CA GLU A 224 -8.52 -2.76 14.90
C GLU A 224 -9.75 -3.22 14.11
N ILE A 225 -10.25 -2.41 13.17
CA ILE A 225 -11.32 -2.82 12.25
C ILE A 225 -10.89 -4.11 11.53
N ARG A 226 -9.73 -4.12 10.89
CA ARG A 226 -9.25 -5.29 10.15
C ARG A 226 -9.17 -6.55 11.02
N LYS A 227 -8.60 -6.44 12.22
CA LYS A 227 -8.41 -7.57 13.14
C LYS A 227 -9.72 -8.26 13.51
N ASN A 228 -10.80 -7.51 13.54
CA ASN A 228 -12.12 -7.99 13.96
C ASN A 228 -12.98 -8.53 12.79
N GLN A 229 -12.46 -8.55 11.54
CA GLN A 229 -13.22 -8.97 10.37
C GLN A 229 -12.64 -10.27 9.79
N SER A 230 -13.45 -11.33 9.78
CA SER A 230 -13.06 -12.63 9.20
C SER A 230 -12.82 -12.55 7.68
N ALA A 231 -13.50 -11.65 6.98
CA ALA A 231 -13.29 -11.39 5.56
C ALA A 231 -11.91 -10.81 5.24
N PHE A 232 -11.19 -10.25 6.21
CA PHE A 232 -9.82 -9.78 6.05
C PHE A 232 -8.76 -10.80 6.44
N HIS A 233 -9.12 -12.07 6.64
CA HIS A 233 -8.11 -13.12 6.76
C HIS A 233 -7.16 -13.07 5.54
N PRO A 234 -5.84 -13.26 5.72
CA PRO A 234 -4.85 -13.11 4.64
C PRO A 234 -5.17 -13.86 3.36
N ASN A 235 -5.74 -15.07 3.47
CA ASN A 235 -6.10 -15.94 2.35
C ASN A 235 -7.62 -15.96 2.07
N ALA A 236 -8.40 -15.04 2.63
CA ALA A 236 -9.82 -14.91 2.29
C ALA A 236 -9.97 -14.41 0.85
N THR A 237 -11.05 -14.80 0.20
CA THR A 237 -11.31 -14.49 -1.21
C THR A 237 -11.30 -12.98 -1.47
N GLN A 238 -10.68 -12.58 -2.57
CA GLN A 238 -10.69 -11.22 -3.08
C GLN A 238 -11.17 -11.19 -4.53
N PHE A 239 -12.06 -10.22 -4.85
CA PHE A 239 -12.42 -9.88 -6.22
C PHE A 239 -12.28 -8.38 -6.43
N THR A 240 -11.53 -7.97 -7.45
CA THR A 240 -11.36 -6.56 -7.81
C THR A 240 -12.44 -6.13 -8.77
N PHE A 241 -13.09 -4.98 -8.49
CA PHE A 241 -14.13 -4.42 -9.33
C PHE A 241 -13.62 -3.43 -10.37
N ASN A 242 -14.39 -3.25 -11.42
CA ASN A 242 -14.24 -2.13 -12.34
C ASN A 242 -15.25 -1.03 -11.97
N LEU A 243 -14.83 -0.08 -11.16
CA LEU A 243 -15.64 1.07 -10.73
C LEU A 243 -15.25 2.37 -11.46
N GLY A 244 -14.69 2.25 -12.66
CA GLY A 244 -14.11 3.38 -13.38
C GLY A 244 -12.71 3.74 -12.84
N LYS A 245 -12.15 4.86 -13.34
CA LYS A 245 -10.78 5.27 -12.98
C LYS A 245 -10.68 6.02 -11.65
N ASN A 246 -11.78 6.65 -11.22
CA ASN A 246 -11.80 7.51 -10.04
C ASN A 246 -11.89 6.73 -8.72
N PHE A 247 -12.21 5.45 -8.82
CA PHE A 247 -12.36 4.56 -7.66
C PHE A 247 -11.46 3.34 -7.79
N PHE A 248 -10.92 2.90 -6.66
CA PHE A 248 -10.36 1.56 -6.53
C PHE A 248 -11.25 0.77 -5.59
N GLY A 249 -11.74 -0.38 -6.05
CA GLY A 249 -12.67 -1.19 -5.28
C GLY A 249 -12.45 -2.67 -5.45
N PHE A 250 -12.68 -3.40 -4.37
CA PHE A 250 -12.62 -4.86 -4.32
C PHE A 250 -13.53 -5.40 -3.23
N TRP A 251 -13.91 -6.64 -3.40
CA TRP A 251 -14.70 -7.40 -2.45
C TRP A 251 -13.84 -8.42 -1.74
N ARG A 252 -14.02 -8.52 -0.42
CA ARG A 252 -13.45 -9.57 0.42
C ARG A 252 -14.56 -10.44 0.97
N GLN A 253 -14.36 -11.76 0.95
CA GLN A 253 -15.30 -12.71 1.52
C GLN A 253 -14.57 -13.68 2.43
N SER A 254 -15.10 -13.88 3.65
CA SER A 254 -14.57 -14.87 4.60
C SER A 254 -14.63 -16.30 4.04
N HIS A 255 -13.77 -17.18 4.56
CA HIS A 255 -13.71 -18.59 4.13
C HIS A 255 -15.06 -19.32 4.30
N ASP A 256 -15.79 -19.02 5.37
CA ASP A 256 -17.12 -19.59 5.66
C ASP A 256 -18.27 -18.90 4.89
N LYS A 257 -17.93 -17.89 4.07
CA LYS A 257 -18.84 -17.08 3.25
C LYS A 257 -19.92 -16.30 4.04
N ARG A 258 -19.76 -16.18 5.36
CA ARG A 258 -20.75 -15.50 6.22
C ARG A 258 -20.54 -14.00 6.28
N GLN A 259 -19.35 -13.51 5.92
CA GLN A 259 -19.03 -12.08 5.90
C GLN A 259 -18.52 -11.67 4.53
N SER A 260 -19.10 -10.60 4.01
CA SER A 260 -18.68 -9.91 2.79
C SER A 260 -18.41 -8.44 3.09
N ILE A 261 -17.26 -7.93 2.64
CA ILE A 261 -16.86 -6.54 2.82
C ILE A 261 -16.50 -5.95 1.46
N PHE A 262 -17.12 -4.82 1.13
CA PHE A 262 -16.77 -4.01 -0.03
C PHE A 262 -15.81 -2.91 0.41
N CYS A 263 -14.60 -2.96 -0.12
CA CYS A 263 -13.60 -1.92 0.08
C CYS A 263 -13.65 -1.00 -1.13
N VAL A 264 -14.04 0.25 -0.93
CA VAL A 264 -14.10 1.25 -2.00
C VAL A 264 -13.35 2.49 -1.57
N SER A 265 -12.47 2.99 -2.44
CA SER A 265 -11.66 4.18 -2.22
C SER A 265 -11.84 5.15 -3.38
N ASN A 266 -12.27 6.37 -3.10
CA ASN A 266 -12.14 7.47 -4.03
C ASN A 266 -10.64 7.86 -4.08
N VAL A 267 -10.01 7.68 -5.24
CA VAL A 267 -8.58 7.94 -5.41
C VAL A 267 -8.28 9.35 -5.92
N THR A 268 -9.32 10.18 -6.08
CA THR A 268 -9.20 11.55 -6.54
C THR A 268 -9.18 12.54 -5.36
N ASN A 269 -8.87 13.80 -5.64
CA ASN A 269 -8.89 14.90 -4.65
C ASN A 269 -10.20 15.70 -4.66
N VAL A 270 -11.26 15.16 -5.28
CA VAL A 270 -12.58 15.80 -5.37
C VAL A 270 -13.68 14.83 -5.01
N PHE A 271 -14.83 15.35 -4.63
CA PHE A 271 -16.02 14.53 -4.40
C PHE A 271 -16.42 13.80 -5.68
N GLN A 272 -16.79 12.52 -5.57
CA GLN A 272 -17.22 11.67 -6.67
C GLN A 272 -18.50 10.92 -6.29
N TYR A 273 -19.38 10.74 -7.25
CA TYR A 273 -20.52 9.83 -7.11
C TYR A 273 -20.13 8.45 -7.62
N LEU A 274 -20.40 7.44 -6.82
CA LEU A 274 -20.20 6.04 -7.17
C LEU A 274 -21.54 5.41 -7.49
N ASP A 275 -21.70 4.96 -8.73
CA ASP A 275 -22.85 4.14 -9.14
C ASP A 275 -22.52 2.66 -8.88
N LEU A 276 -23.30 2.02 -8.03
CA LEU A 276 -23.18 0.60 -7.69
C LEU A 276 -24.27 -0.26 -8.36
N SER A 277 -25.11 0.33 -9.21
CA SER A 277 -26.24 -0.37 -9.84
C SER A 277 -25.84 -1.55 -10.71
N GLU A 278 -24.63 -1.52 -11.30
CA GLU A 278 -24.10 -2.63 -12.10
C GLU A 278 -23.48 -3.75 -11.23
N LEU A 279 -23.25 -3.49 -9.94
CA LEU A 279 -22.81 -4.53 -9.03
C LEU A 279 -24.03 -5.29 -8.55
N ASN A 280 -24.10 -6.57 -8.92
CA ASN A 280 -25.18 -7.44 -8.46
C ASN A 280 -24.98 -7.77 -6.97
N LEU A 281 -25.20 -6.78 -6.11
CA LEU A 281 -25.09 -6.88 -4.68
C LEU A 281 -26.31 -7.65 -4.16
N ILE A 282 -26.12 -8.91 -3.83
CA ILE A 282 -27.19 -9.77 -3.34
C ILE A 282 -27.67 -9.32 -1.97
N ALA A 283 -28.89 -8.84 -1.89
CA ALA A 283 -29.89 -9.14 -0.87
C ALA A 283 -29.74 -8.59 0.56
N SER A 284 -29.11 -7.46 0.82
CA SER A 284 -29.51 -6.71 2.01
C SER A 284 -29.68 -5.23 1.66
N ASN A 285 -30.77 -4.64 2.10
CA ASN A 285 -31.02 -3.21 1.91
C ASN A 285 -30.22 -2.35 2.91
N GLU A 286 -29.43 -2.97 3.77
CA GLU A 286 -28.64 -2.31 4.81
C GLU A 286 -27.18 -2.74 4.73
N TRP A 287 -26.27 -1.77 4.64
CA TRP A 287 -24.84 -1.94 4.71
C TRP A 287 -24.28 -1.17 5.89
N TRP A 288 -23.29 -1.76 6.56
CA TRP A 288 -22.62 -1.14 7.69
C TRP A 288 -21.25 -0.60 7.25
N ASP A 289 -21.07 0.73 7.34
CA ASP A 289 -19.76 1.32 7.13
C ASP A 289 -18.87 1.09 8.38
N LEU A 290 -17.87 0.27 8.25
CA LEU A 290 -16.95 -0.09 9.33
C LEU A 290 -16.07 1.09 9.78
N ILE A 291 -15.89 2.12 8.94
CA ILE A 291 -15.04 3.27 9.25
C ILE A 291 -15.83 4.34 10.01
N SER A 292 -16.98 4.74 9.49
CA SER A 292 -17.85 5.73 10.15
C SER A 292 -18.68 5.14 11.30
N ASN A 293 -18.91 3.83 11.25
CA ASN A 293 -19.80 3.10 12.15
C ASN A 293 -21.28 3.48 11.93
N GLU A 294 -21.65 3.73 10.69
CA GLU A 294 -23.01 4.14 10.30
C GLU A 294 -23.66 3.09 9.40
N ILE A 295 -24.99 3.03 9.42
CA ILE A 295 -25.77 2.23 8.49
C ILE A 295 -25.95 3.03 7.21
N ILE A 296 -25.59 2.44 6.08
CA ILE A 296 -25.86 2.98 4.75
C ILE A 296 -27.13 2.32 4.24
N ILE A 297 -28.19 3.08 4.15
CA ILE A 297 -29.50 2.66 3.60
C ILE A 297 -29.56 3.13 2.14
N ASP A 298 -30.10 2.30 1.26
CA ASP A 298 -30.21 2.58 -0.19
C ASP A 298 -28.85 2.81 -0.91
N ILE A 299 -28.14 1.74 -1.13
CA ILE A 299 -27.10 1.69 -2.17
C ILE A 299 -27.85 1.47 -3.50
N LYS A 300 -28.28 2.56 -4.12
CA LYS A 300 -28.81 2.57 -5.50
C LYS A 300 -27.71 2.94 -6.48
#